data_a0a0eb5be3e9f2f23e65aea9cc7233ac
#
_entry.id   a0a0eb5be3e9f2f23e65aea9cc7233ac
#
_cell.length_a   1.000
_cell.length_b   1.000
_cell.length_c   1.000
_cell.angle_alpha   90.00
_cell.angle_beta   90.00
_cell.angle_gamma   90.00
#
_symmetry.space_group_name_H-M   'P 1'
#
loop_
_entity.id
_entity.type
_entity.pdbx_description
1 polymer ?
#
loop_
_entity_poly.entity_id
_entity_poly.type
_entity_poly.pdbx_seq_one_letter_code
_entity_poly.pdbx_strand_id
1 'polypeptide(L)'
;MSIFQPEQTETRGRGRDRDRDRRPAALGPLFEKQPPQSPEAEMALLGAMVLDPRVIVDVMQIVRGPEAFYADHHAAIYASITELYDRTSTVDLVLLLETLRDKRELEAVGGTAYLEKLAAEAPPSVNAPHFAKIVADKYKLRKLIDAAGTILFETYQGGQATGEEAKKLIDAAEQRIFEIAQEEDVSQVESLSELLSKEYDRLIAIDMGQNAD
;
A
#
# COMPACT_ATOMS: atom_id res chain seq x y z
N MET A 1 83.07 8.77 24.11
CA MET A 1 81.99 9.75 23.91
C MET A 1 80.83 9.01 23.22
N SER A 2 79.91 8.56 23.95
CA SER A 2 78.74 7.76 23.46
C SER A 2 77.56 8.70 23.34
N ILE A 3 77.01 8.84 22.13
CA ILE A 3 75.85 9.70 21.88
C ILE A 3 74.60 8.83 21.95
N PHE A 4 73.82 9.06 22.98
CA PHE A 4 72.53 8.43 23.24
C PHE A 4 71.46 9.09 22.30
N GLN A 5 70.82 8.30 21.43
CA GLN A 5 69.63 8.74 20.67
C GLN A 5 68.39 8.22 21.40
N PRO A 6 67.36 9.04 21.63
CA PRO A 6 66.09 8.55 22.16
C PRO A 6 65.22 7.98 21.04
N GLU A 7 64.73 6.78 21.27
CA GLU A 7 63.78 6.02 20.49
C GLU A 7 62.43 6.72 20.52
N GLN A 8 61.92 7.10 19.35
CA GLN A 8 60.55 7.64 19.21
C GLN A 8 59.56 6.49 19.20
N THR A 9 58.80 6.36 20.27
CA THR A 9 57.64 5.48 20.33
C THR A 9 56.49 6.06 19.50
N GLU A 10 56.28 5.51 18.32
CA GLU A 10 55.06 5.71 17.54
C GLU A 10 53.83 5.09 18.27
N THR A 11 53.02 5.93 18.88
CA THR A 11 51.67 5.53 19.35
C THR A 11 50.75 5.38 18.14
N ARG A 12 50.52 4.13 17.76
CA ARG A 12 49.50 3.73 16.78
C ARG A 12 48.11 4.09 17.31
N GLY A 13 47.61 5.26 16.92
CA GLY A 13 46.18 5.62 17.00
C GLY A 13 45.38 4.95 15.87
N ARG A 14 45.13 3.64 15.98
CA ARG A 14 44.18 2.93 15.12
C ARG A 14 42.90 2.69 15.90
N GLY A 15 41.88 3.47 15.63
CA GLY A 15 40.57 3.10 16.17
C GLY A 15 39.45 4.12 16.19
N ARG A 16 39.42 5.14 15.33
CA ARG A 16 38.29 6.10 15.33
C ARG A 16 37.73 6.49 13.97
N ASP A 17 38.14 5.89 12.89
CA ASP A 17 37.71 6.32 11.54
C ASP A 17 36.79 5.33 10.80
N ARG A 18 36.29 4.29 11.51
CA ARG A 18 35.42 3.28 10.88
C ARG A 18 33.92 3.60 10.94
N ASP A 19 33.51 4.65 11.67
CA ASP A 19 32.09 4.99 11.83
C ASP A 19 31.62 6.18 10.96
N ARG A 20 32.54 6.88 10.29
CA ARG A 20 32.22 8.00 9.41
C ARG A 20 31.80 7.61 7.99
N ASP A 21 32.08 6.39 7.56
CA ASP A 21 31.77 5.92 6.19
C ASP A 21 30.43 5.17 6.07
N ARG A 22 29.66 5.07 7.14
CA ARG A 22 28.27 4.61 7.06
C ARG A 22 27.30 5.78 6.79
N ARG A 23 27.60 6.62 5.81
CA ARG A 23 26.55 7.45 5.22
C ARG A 23 25.57 6.50 4.54
N PRO A 24 24.26 6.53 4.88
CA PRO A 24 23.27 5.78 4.13
C PRO A 24 23.50 6.10 2.65
N ALA A 25 23.54 5.07 1.83
CA ALA A 25 23.71 5.19 0.38
C ALA A 25 22.84 6.36 -0.09
N ALA A 26 23.48 7.31 -0.81
CA ALA A 26 22.92 8.62 -1.12
C ALA A 26 21.42 8.53 -1.45
N LEU A 27 20.57 9.12 -0.59
CA LEU A 27 19.11 9.09 -0.74
C LEU A 27 18.66 9.83 -2.01
N GLY A 28 19.50 10.75 -2.54
CA GLY A 28 19.19 11.52 -3.75
C GLY A 28 18.68 10.69 -4.93
N PRO A 29 19.35 9.61 -5.37
CA PRO A 29 18.87 8.77 -6.47
C PRO A 29 17.58 8.00 -6.18
N LEU A 30 17.19 7.85 -4.90
CA LEU A 30 15.93 7.20 -4.54
C LEU A 30 14.72 8.09 -4.81
N PHE A 31 14.87 9.40 -4.64
CA PHE A 31 13.80 10.38 -4.89
C PHE A 31 13.56 10.63 -6.39
N GLU A 32 14.47 10.18 -7.27
CA GLU A 32 14.29 10.24 -8.72
C GLU A 32 13.50 9.03 -9.28
N LYS A 33 13.30 7.98 -8.46
CA LYS A 33 12.53 6.80 -8.87
C LYS A 33 11.04 7.08 -8.83
N GLN A 34 10.33 6.54 -9.82
CA GLN A 34 8.87 6.57 -9.81
C GLN A 34 8.35 5.80 -8.59
N PRO A 35 7.33 6.34 -7.90
CA PRO A 35 6.66 5.63 -6.81
C PRO A 35 6.12 4.27 -7.26
N PRO A 36 5.98 3.30 -6.35
CA PRO A 36 5.38 2.01 -6.65
C PRO A 36 3.98 2.16 -7.26
N GLN A 37 3.80 1.65 -8.48
CA GLN A 37 2.57 1.77 -9.26
C GLN A 37 2.37 0.55 -10.16
N SER A 38 1.17 0.35 -10.67
CA SER A 38 0.85 -0.59 -11.73
C SER A 38 -0.39 -0.11 -12.48
N PRO A 39 -0.24 0.85 -13.43
CA PRO A 39 -1.35 1.40 -14.20
C PRO A 39 -2.14 0.33 -14.95
N GLU A 40 -1.47 -0.73 -15.39
CA GLU A 40 -2.10 -1.88 -16.06
C GLU A 40 -3.05 -2.64 -15.12
N ALA A 41 -2.64 -2.86 -13.85
CA ALA A 41 -3.50 -3.50 -12.85
C ALA A 41 -4.67 -2.60 -12.45
N GLU A 42 -4.43 -1.29 -12.35
CA GLU A 42 -5.48 -0.30 -12.08
C GLU A 42 -6.55 -0.31 -13.19
N MET A 43 -6.11 -0.24 -14.46
CA MET A 43 -7.00 -0.27 -15.63
C MET A 43 -7.77 -1.60 -15.70
N ALA A 44 -7.08 -2.73 -15.50
CA ALA A 44 -7.69 -4.06 -15.48
C ALA A 44 -8.76 -4.20 -14.41
N LEU A 45 -8.48 -3.68 -13.20
CA LEU A 45 -9.41 -3.68 -12.07
C LEU A 45 -10.67 -2.88 -12.37
N LEU A 46 -10.51 -1.63 -12.81
CA LEU A 46 -11.64 -0.75 -13.13
C LEU A 46 -12.50 -1.30 -14.27
N GLY A 47 -11.85 -1.85 -15.31
CA GLY A 47 -12.56 -2.50 -16.41
C GLY A 47 -13.39 -3.70 -15.95
N ALA A 48 -12.83 -4.55 -15.09
CA ALA A 48 -13.55 -5.68 -14.50
C ALA A 48 -14.77 -5.24 -13.66
N MET A 49 -14.64 -4.15 -12.89
CA MET A 49 -15.74 -3.59 -12.09
C MET A 49 -16.89 -3.04 -12.94
N VAL A 50 -16.58 -2.43 -14.10
CA VAL A 50 -17.58 -1.91 -15.03
C VAL A 50 -18.32 -3.04 -15.76
N LEU A 51 -17.61 -4.13 -16.12
CA LEU A 51 -18.19 -5.25 -16.83
C LEU A 51 -18.99 -6.20 -15.94
N ASP A 52 -18.60 -6.34 -14.68
CA ASP A 52 -19.26 -7.23 -13.73
C ASP A 52 -19.41 -6.57 -12.36
N PRO A 53 -20.54 -5.90 -12.10
CA PRO A 53 -20.79 -5.23 -10.83
C PRO A 53 -20.72 -6.15 -9.59
N ARG A 54 -20.83 -7.47 -9.77
CA ARG A 54 -20.78 -8.42 -8.65
C ARG A 54 -19.45 -8.44 -7.93
N VAL A 55 -18.36 -8.07 -8.63
CA VAL A 55 -17.02 -8.05 -8.02
C VAL A 55 -16.77 -6.78 -7.20
N ILE A 56 -17.63 -5.75 -7.31
CA ILE A 56 -17.40 -4.44 -6.70
C ILE A 56 -17.28 -4.55 -5.17
N VAL A 57 -18.14 -5.32 -4.53
CA VAL A 57 -18.13 -5.50 -3.06
C VAL A 57 -16.80 -6.11 -2.61
N ASP A 58 -16.36 -7.17 -3.28
CA ASP A 58 -15.09 -7.84 -2.94
C ASP A 58 -13.89 -6.91 -3.17
N VAL A 59 -13.93 -6.12 -4.26
CA VAL A 59 -12.90 -5.12 -4.56
C VAL A 59 -12.87 -4.03 -3.49
N MET A 60 -14.02 -3.51 -3.05
CA MET A 60 -14.11 -2.47 -2.00
C MET A 60 -13.59 -2.93 -0.63
N GLN A 61 -13.64 -4.24 -0.36
CA GLN A 61 -13.02 -4.81 0.86
C GLN A 61 -11.48 -4.75 0.80
N ILE A 62 -10.89 -4.85 -0.40
CA ILE A 62 -9.44 -4.85 -0.61
C ILE A 62 -8.93 -3.42 -0.85
N VAL A 63 -9.60 -2.67 -1.73
CA VAL A 63 -9.27 -1.29 -2.10
C VAL A 63 -10.29 -0.35 -1.46
N ARG A 64 -9.94 0.24 -0.32
CA ARG A 64 -10.88 0.96 0.55
C ARG A 64 -11.22 2.35 0.06
N GLY A 65 -10.40 2.94 -0.79
CA GLY A 65 -10.62 4.30 -1.26
C GLY A 65 -9.87 4.61 -2.56
N PRO A 66 -10.25 5.72 -3.21
CA PRO A 66 -9.66 6.16 -4.47
C PRO A 66 -8.17 6.50 -4.35
N GLU A 67 -7.68 6.87 -3.17
CA GLU A 67 -6.27 7.16 -2.89
C GLU A 67 -5.34 5.96 -3.09
N ALA A 68 -5.90 4.75 -3.19
CA ALA A 68 -5.14 3.56 -3.51
C ALA A 68 -4.63 3.54 -4.96
N PHE A 69 -5.25 4.29 -5.84
CA PHE A 69 -4.82 4.41 -7.23
C PHE A 69 -3.67 5.41 -7.36
N TYR A 70 -2.74 5.12 -8.26
CA TYR A 70 -1.63 6.01 -8.55
C TYR A 70 -2.03 7.10 -9.55
N ALA A 71 -2.82 6.72 -10.56
CA ALA A 71 -3.29 7.64 -11.56
C ALA A 71 -4.55 8.38 -11.10
N ASP A 72 -4.51 9.73 -11.07
CA ASP A 72 -5.62 10.56 -10.60
C ASP A 72 -6.93 10.27 -11.36
N HIS A 73 -6.85 10.03 -12.67
CA HIS A 73 -8.01 9.68 -13.48
C HIS A 73 -8.60 8.30 -13.11
N HIS A 74 -7.77 7.32 -12.72
CA HIS A 74 -8.24 6.04 -12.19
C HIS A 74 -8.91 6.19 -10.83
N ALA A 75 -8.33 7.03 -9.95
CA ALA A 75 -8.93 7.37 -8.66
C ALA A 75 -10.34 7.97 -8.83
N ALA A 76 -10.50 8.90 -9.77
CA ALA A 76 -11.80 9.52 -10.07
C ALA A 76 -12.81 8.53 -10.65
N ILE A 77 -12.37 7.62 -11.54
CA ILE A 77 -13.22 6.54 -12.08
C ILE A 77 -13.67 5.62 -10.96
N TYR A 78 -12.74 5.16 -10.09
CA TYR A 78 -13.06 4.30 -8.96
C TYR A 78 -14.08 4.95 -8.01
N ALA A 79 -13.87 6.22 -7.64
CA ALA A 79 -14.80 6.98 -6.81
C ALA A 79 -16.19 7.07 -7.44
N SER A 80 -16.27 7.24 -8.75
CA SER A 80 -17.55 7.31 -9.47
C SER A 80 -18.23 5.94 -9.57
N ILE A 81 -17.47 4.85 -9.75
CA ILE A 81 -17.99 3.48 -9.74
C ILE A 81 -18.59 3.14 -8.38
N THR A 82 -17.86 3.40 -7.29
CA THR A 82 -18.29 3.07 -5.93
C THR A 82 -19.51 3.89 -5.52
N GLU A 83 -19.53 5.20 -5.80
CA GLU A 83 -20.70 6.05 -5.54
C GLU A 83 -21.94 5.60 -6.34
N LEU A 84 -21.75 5.26 -7.63
CA LEU A 84 -22.83 4.76 -8.48
C LEU A 84 -23.37 3.43 -7.94
N TYR A 85 -22.48 2.52 -7.53
CA TYR A 85 -22.86 1.24 -6.95
C TYR A 85 -23.63 1.39 -5.64
N ASP A 86 -23.22 2.30 -4.77
CA ASP A 86 -23.90 2.58 -3.49
C ASP A 86 -25.32 3.12 -3.72
N ARG A 87 -25.53 3.90 -4.80
CA ARG A 87 -26.85 4.46 -5.13
C ARG A 87 -27.80 3.49 -5.82
N THR A 88 -27.27 2.66 -6.72
CA THR A 88 -28.07 1.89 -7.68
C THR A 88 -27.89 0.38 -7.57
N SER A 89 -26.89 -0.07 -6.78
CA SER A 89 -26.46 -1.48 -6.67
C SER A 89 -26.10 -2.12 -8.02
N THR A 90 -25.86 -1.28 -9.04
CA THR A 90 -25.40 -1.72 -10.36
C THR A 90 -24.50 -0.66 -10.98
N VAL A 91 -23.64 -1.12 -11.88
CA VAL A 91 -22.76 -0.23 -12.66
C VAL A 91 -22.70 -0.78 -14.08
N ASP A 92 -22.79 0.13 -15.04
CA ASP A 92 -22.49 -0.15 -16.43
C ASP A 92 -21.79 1.07 -17.07
N LEU A 93 -21.26 0.88 -18.25
CA LEU A 93 -20.50 1.93 -18.93
C LEU A 93 -21.34 3.19 -19.20
N VAL A 94 -22.63 3.02 -19.51
CA VAL A 94 -23.52 4.16 -19.84
C VAL A 94 -23.79 4.99 -18.59
N LEU A 95 -24.17 4.34 -17.48
CA LEU A 95 -24.40 5.00 -16.20
C LEU A 95 -23.14 5.69 -15.68
N LEU A 96 -21.96 5.06 -15.84
CA LEU A 96 -20.68 5.65 -15.45
C LEU A 96 -20.37 6.90 -16.29
N LEU A 97 -20.58 6.85 -17.61
CA LEU A 97 -20.40 8.00 -18.51
C LEU A 97 -21.31 9.17 -18.11
N GLU A 98 -22.58 8.91 -17.82
CA GLU A 98 -23.53 9.94 -17.36
C GLU A 98 -23.08 10.53 -16.02
N THR A 99 -22.70 9.68 -15.05
CA THR A 99 -22.23 10.13 -13.73
C THR A 99 -21.01 11.04 -13.85
N LEU A 100 -20.01 10.66 -14.65
CA LEU A 100 -18.80 11.46 -14.86
C LEU A 100 -19.09 12.75 -15.63
N ARG A 101 -20.08 12.74 -16.55
CA ARG A 101 -20.52 13.94 -17.27
C ARG A 101 -21.22 14.93 -16.32
N ASP A 102 -22.10 14.45 -15.46
CA ASP A 102 -22.81 15.27 -14.48
C ASP A 102 -21.84 15.92 -13.49
N LYS A 103 -20.80 15.18 -13.09
CA LYS A 103 -19.70 15.69 -12.26
C LYS A 103 -18.73 16.63 -13.00
N ARG A 104 -18.82 16.74 -14.33
CA ARG A 104 -17.88 17.45 -15.20
C ARG A 104 -16.44 16.90 -15.14
N GLU A 105 -16.30 15.62 -14.84
CA GLU A 105 -15.03 14.93 -14.71
C GLU A 105 -14.70 14.07 -15.94
N LEU A 106 -15.64 13.88 -16.87
CA LEU A 106 -15.48 12.99 -18.02
C LEU A 106 -14.21 13.28 -18.85
N GLU A 107 -13.94 14.55 -19.14
CA GLU A 107 -12.74 14.94 -19.91
C GLU A 107 -11.44 14.71 -19.09
N ALA A 108 -11.49 14.96 -17.78
CA ALA A 108 -10.34 14.75 -16.89
C ALA A 108 -9.95 13.27 -16.76
N VAL A 109 -10.90 12.36 -16.90
CA VAL A 109 -10.63 10.92 -16.87
C VAL A 109 -10.24 10.32 -18.24
N GLY A 110 -10.11 11.15 -19.27
CA GLY A 110 -9.71 10.73 -20.61
C GLY A 110 -10.86 10.57 -21.61
N GLY A 111 -12.05 11.06 -21.26
CA GLY A 111 -13.23 11.08 -22.13
C GLY A 111 -13.86 9.69 -22.35
N THR A 112 -14.88 9.68 -23.20
CA THR A 112 -15.61 8.45 -23.57
C THR A 112 -14.69 7.36 -24.13
N ALA A 113 -13.75 7.75 -25.00
CA ALA A 113 -12.85 6.82 -25.65
C ALA A 113 -11.97 6.03 -24.66
N TYR A 114 -11.56 6.67 -23.57
CA TYR A 114 -10.78 6.00 -22.54
C TYR A 114 -11.61 4.95 -21.77
N LEU A 115 -12.85 5.30 -21.42
CA LEU A 115 -13.75 4.40 -20.70
C LEU A 115 -14.19 3.21 -21.58
N GLU A 116 -14.42 3.45 -22.88
CA GLU A 116 -14.66 2.37 -23.85
C GLU A 116 -13.47 1.43 -23.97
N LYS A 117 -12.24 1.97 -24.04
CA LYS A 117 -11.02 1.18 -24.03
C LYS A 117 -10.88 0.37 -22.76
N LEU A 118 -11.12 0.98 -21.59
CA LEU A 118 -11.04 0.34 -20.28
C LEU A 118 -12.00 -0.86 -20.20
N ALA A 119 -13.23 -0.71 -20.69
CA ALA A 119 -14.19 -1.81 -20.73
C ALA A 119 -13.83 -2.87 -21.78
N ALA A 120 -13.32 -2.48 -22.95
CA ALA A 120 -12.95 -3.41 -24.02
C ALA A 120 -11.72 -4.26 -23.70
N GLU A 121 -10.75 -3.71 -22.97
CA GLU A 121 -9.50 -4.39 -22.60
C GLU A 121 -9.59 -5.08 -21.22
N ALA A 122 -10.77 -5.06 -20.58
CA ALA A 122 -10.95 -5.63 -19.27
C ALA A 122 -10.72 -7.16 -19.27
N PRO A 123 -9.93 -7.67 -18.33
CA PRO A 123 -9.76 -9.11 -18.16
C PRO A 123 -11.02 -9.76 -17.56
N PRO A 124 -11.10 -11.10 -17.54
CA PRO A 124 -12.20 -11.79 -16.85
C PRO A 124 -12.36 -11.32 -15.41
N SER A 125 -13.59 -11.00 -14.99
CA SER A 125 -13.92 -10.42 -13.69
C SER A 125 -13.50 -11.29 -12.49
N VAL A 126 -13.37 -12.62 -12.68
CA VAL A 126 -12.85 -13.54 -11.66
C VAL A 126 -11.44 -13.15 -11.15
N ASN A 127 -10.69 -12.40 -11.95
CA ASN A 127 -9.35 -11.94 -11.60
C ASN A 127 -9.36 -10.58 -10.88
N ALA A 128 -10.52 -9.91 -10.73
CA ALA A 128 -10.60 -8.60 -10.10
C ALA A 128 -9.98 -8.56 -8.68
N PRO A 129 -10.19 -9.54 -7.77
CA PRO A 129 -9.54 -9.54 -6.47
C PRO A 129 -8.00 -9.60 -6.54
N HIS A 130 -7.46 -10.26 -7.56
CA HIS A 130 -6.01 -10.29 -7.77
C HIS A 130 -5.45 -8.91 -8.14
N PHE A 131 -6.10 -8.22 -9.08
CA PHE A 131 -5.70 -6.85 -9.45
C PHE A 131 -5.90 -5.87 -8.30
N ALA A 132 -6.99 -6.02 -7.53
CA ALA A 132 -7.23 -5.23 -6.33
C ALA A 132 -6.10 -5.36 -5.32
N LYS A 133 -5.58 -6.58 -5.08
CA LYS A 133 -4.41 -6.81 -4.21
C LYS A 133 -3.17 -6.11 -4.74
N ILE A 134 -2.90 -6.18 -6.05
CA ILE A 134 -1.75 -5.48 -6.65
C ILE A 134 -1.85 -3.96 -6.40
N VAL A 135 -3.03 -3.37 -6.63
CA VAL A 135 -3.27 -1.94 -6.39
C VAL A 135 -3.06 -1.59 -4.91
N ALA A 136 -3.65 -2.37 -4.00
CA ALA A 136 -3.51 -2.18 -2.56
C ALA A 136 -2.05 -2.31 -2.09
N ASP A 137 -1.29 -3.30 -2.59
CA ASP A 137 0.12 -3.49 -2.25
C ASP A 137 0.97 -2.31 -2.72
N LYS A 138 0.73 -1.78 -3.94
CA LYS A 138 1.42 -0.59 -4.43
C LYS A 138 1.09 0.64 -3.60
N TYR A 139 -0.14 0.79 -3.16
CA TYR A 139 -0.56 1.86 -2.26
C TYR A 139 0.14 1.78 -0.90
N LYS A 140 0.18 0.60 -0.26
CA LYS A 140 0.90 0.36 0.99
C LYS A 140 2.38 0.74 0.88
N LEU A 141 3.03 0.37 -0.23
CA LEU A 141 4.42 0.75 -0.47
C LEU A 141 4.60 2.27 -0.61
N ARG A 142 3.66 2.99 -1.23
CA ARG A 142 3.66 4.46 -1.28
C ARG A 142 3.49 5.06 0.13
N LYS A 143 2.52 4.56 0.91
CA LYS A 143 2.35 4.98 2.31
C LYS A 143 3.60 4.77 3.14
N LEU A 144 4.30 3.64 2.93
CA LEU A 144 5.56 3.37 3.63
C LEU A 144 6.67 4.36 3.23
N ILE A 145 6.75 4.73 1.96
CA ILE A 145 7.70 5.75 1.47
C ILE A 145 7.39 7.12 2.10
N ASP A 146 6.12 7.51 2.15
CA ASP A 146 5.68 8.78 2.72
C ASP A 146 5.94 8.84 4.24
N ALA A 147 5.64 7.73 4.94
CA ALA A 147 5.95 7.60 6.37
C ALA A 147 7.46 7.69 6.63
N ALA A 148 8.27 6.98 5.85
CA ALA A 148 9.73 7.03 5.96
C ALA A 148 10.27 8.44 5.68
N GLY A 149 9.73 9.15 4.69
CA GLY A 149 10.06 10.55 4.39
C GLY A 149 9.73 11.48 5.56
N THR A 150 8.55 11.30 6.16
CA THR A 150 8.12 12.07 7.32
C THR A 150 8.99 11.79 8.55
N ILE A 151 9.27 10.52 8.83
CA ILE A 151 10.17 10.10 9.93
C ILE A 151 11.56 10.70 9.73
N LEU A 152 12.10 10.63 8.51
CA LEU A 152 13.39 11.21 8.18
C LEU A 152 13.40 12.72 8.43
N PHE A 153 12.40 13.43 7.92
CA PHE A 153 12.27 14.88 8.08
C PHE A 153 12.19 15.29 9.57
N GLU A 154 11.32 14.65 10.35
CA GLU A 154 11.13 14.95 11.77
C GLU A 154 12.38 14.64 12.59
N THR A 155 13.07 13.53 12.26
CA THR A 155 14.32 13.16 12.94
C THR A 155 15.43 14.20 12.68
N TYR A 156 15.53 14.73 11.45
CA TYR A 156 16.49 15.79 11.16
C TYR A 156 16.11 17.12 11.85
N GLN A 157 14.82 17.46 11.92
CA GLN A 157 14.35 18.64 12.65
C GLN A 157 14.61 18.52 14.17
N GLY A 158 14.40 17.33 14.72
CA GLY A 158 14.67 17.01 16.12
C GLY A 158 16.12 16.64 16.43
N GLY A 159 17.09 16.96 15.57
CA GLY A 159 18.47 16.45 15.64
C GLY A 159 19.26 16.77 16.92
N GLN A 160 18.74 17.63 17.81
CA GLN A 160 19.27 17.92 19.13
C GLN A 160 18.40 17.36 20.27
N ALA A 161 17.33 16.66 19.95
CA ALA A 161 16.43 16.04 20.92
C ALA A 161 17.17 14.99 21.76
N THR A 162 16.96 15.02 23.06
CA THR A 162 17.57 14.10 24.03
C THR A 162 16.53 13.62 25.03
N GLY A 163 16.78 12.46 25.65
CA GLY A 163 15.91 11.94 26.70
C GLY A 163 14.47 11.73 26.21
N GLU A 164 13.52 12.37 26.87
CA GLU A 164 12.08 12.23 26.59
C GLU A 164 11.67 12.74 25.20
N GLU A 165 12.35 13.76 24.67
CA GLU A 165 12.06 14.26 23.33
C GLU A 165 12.48 13.29 22.24
N ALA A 166 13.66 12.68 22.38
CA ALA A 166 14.11 11.64 21.45
C ALA A 166 13.19 10.41 21.50
N LYS A 167 12.72 10.03 22.70
CA LYS A 167 11.76 8.94 22.87
C LYS A 167 10.44 9.23 22.14
N LYS A 168 9.88 10.43 22.27
CA LYS A 168 8.65 10.81 21.56
C LYS A 168 8.77 10.71 20.04
N LEU A 169 9.93 11.07 19.48
CA LEU A 169 10.17 10.92 18.03
C LEU A 169 10.18 9.43 17.61
N ILE A 170 10.78 8.57 18.44
CA ILE A 170 10.80 7.12 18.19
C ILE A 170 9.38 6.55 18.28
N ASP A 171 8.65 6.86 19.35
CA ASP A 171 7.28 6.39 19.55
C ASP A 171 6.36 6.84 18.39
N ALA A 172 6.53 8.07 17.90
CA ALA A 172 5.78 8.58 16.74
C ALA A 172 6.14 7.83 15.44
N ALA A 173 7.40 7.48 15.23
CA ALA A 173 7.83 6.70 14.08
C ALA A 173 7.27 5.27 14.13
N GLU A 174 7.32 4.62 15.29
CA GLU A 174 6.74 3.29 15.50
C GLU A 174 5.23 3.29 15.23
N GLN A 175 4.51 4.30 15.73
CA GLN A 175 3.08 4.44 15.53
C GLN A 175 2.71 4.53 14.05
N ARG A 176 3.43 5.33 13.24
CA ARG A 176 3.19 5.47 11.80
C ARG A 176 3.40 4.15 11.04
N ILE A 177 4.46 3.43 11.37
CA ILE A 177 4.74 2.13 10.74
C ILE A 177 3.65 1.12 11.14
N PHE A 178 3.25 1.12 12.40
CA PHE A 178 2.22 0.23 12.92
C PHE A 178 0.85 0.46 12.25
N GLU A 179 0.46 1.72 12.02
CA GLU A 179 -0.78 2.06 11.33
C GLU A 179 -0.83 1.47 9.91
N ILE A 180 0.30 1.54 9.17
CA ILE A 180 0.39 0.94 7.83
C ILE A 180 0.26 -0.59 7.88
N ALA A 181 0.86 -1.23 8.88
CA ALA A 181 0.80 -2.68 9.05
C ALA A 181 -0.60 -3.16 9.48
N GLN A 182 -1.28 -2.43 10.37
CA GLN A 182 -2.61 -2.80 10.85
C GLN A 182 -3.71 -2.71 9.79
N GLU A 183 -3.56 -1.87 8.76
CA GLU A 183 -4.52 -1.84 7.65
C GLU A 183 -4.66 -3.21 6.95
N GLU A 184 -3.71 -4.10 7.14
CA GLU A 184 -3.72 -5.45 6.59
C GLU A 184 -4.61 -6.41 7.39
N ASP A 185 -4.59 -6.33 8.73
CA ASP A 185 -5.29 -7.28 9.61
C ASP A 185 -6.81 -7.15 9.53
N VAL A 186 -7.34 -5.95 9.27
CA VAL A 186 -8.78 -5.74 9.14
C VAL A 186 -9.35 -6.36 7.84
N SER A 187 -8.50 -6.56 6.81
CA SER A 187 -8.91 -7.25 5.58
C SER A 187 -8.89 -8.78 5.71
N GLN A 188 -8.30 -9.32 6.79
CA GLN A 188 -8.29 -10.75 7.13
C GLN A 188 -9.32 -11.12 8.21
N VAL A 189 -10.29 -10.27 8.50
CA VAL A 189 -11.42 -10.67 9.33
C VAL A 189 -12.20 -11.72 8.53
N GLU A 190 -11.84 -13.00 8.77
CA GLU A 190 -12.66 -14.11 8.32
C GLU A 190 -14.08 -13.84 8.82
N SER A 191 -15.07 -13.92 7.92
CA SER A 191 -16.44 -13.71 8.35
C SER A 191 -16.76 -14.70 9.46
N LEU A 192 -17.54 -14.29 10.45
CA LEU A 192 -17.96 -15.19 11.53
C LEU A 192 -18.56 -16.49 10.98
N SER A 193 -19.19 -16.43 9.80
CA SER A 193 -19.73 -17.59 9.10
C SER A 193 -18.65 -18.54 8.60
N GLU A 194 -17.51 -18.04 8.13
CA GLU A 194 -16.37 -18.87 7.69
C GLU A 194 -15.67 -19.51 8.89
N LEU A 195 -15.48 -18.75 9.98
CA LEU A 195 -14.93 -19.29 11.22
C LEU A 195 -15.84 -20.38 11.81
N LEU A 196 -17.15 -20.14 11.86
CA LEU A 196 -18.13 -21.11 12.32
C LEU A 196 -18.17 -22.36 11.42
N SER A 197 -18.06 -22.20 10.10
CA SER A 197 -18.00 -23.34 9.16
C SER A 197 -16.76 -24.18 9.39
N LYS A 198 -15.58 -23.54 9.52
CA LYS A 198 -14.31 -24.24 9.80
C LYS A 198 -14.35 -24.99 11.13
N GLU A 199 -14.87 -24.39 12.20
CA GLU A 199 -14.97 -25.04 13.49
C GLU A 199 -16.04 -26.15 13.50
N TYR A 200 -17.13 -25.99 12.74
CA TYR A 200 -18.14 -27.04 12.56
C TYR A 200 -17.58 -28.25 11.81
N ASP A 201 -16.84 -28.04 10.73
CA ASP A 201 -16.17 -29.12 9.99
C ASP A 201 -15.13 -29.84 10.87
N ARG A 202 -14.41 -29.10 11.71
CA ARG A 202 -13.46 -29.66 12.67
C ARG A 202 -14.13 -30.51 13.73
N LEU A 203 -15.30 -30.08 14.26
CA LEU A 203 -16.07 -30.85 15.22
C LEU A 203 -16.62 -32.14 14.62
N ILE A 204 -17.11 -32.10 13.36
CA ILE A 204 -17.56 -33.30 12.63
C ILE A 204 -16.42 -34.27 12.44
N ALA A 205 -15.21 -33.80 12.07
CA ALA A 205 -14.04 -34.65 11.90
C ALA A 205 -13.62 -35.34 13.20
N ILE A 206 -13.73 -34.67 14.34
CA ILE A 206 -13.47 -35.24 15.66
C ILE A 206 -14.53 -36.30 16.01
N ASP A 207 -15.81 -36.00 15.79
CA ASP A 207 -16.91 -36.92 16.09
C ASP A 207 -16.84 -38.19 15.21
N MET A 208 -16.52 -38.04 13.93
CA MET A 208 -16.27 -39.20 13.05
C MET A 208 -15.03 -40.01 13.42
N GLY A 209 -13.98 -39.36 13.97
CA GLY A 209 -12.78 -40.04 14.44
C GLY A 209 -12.95 -40.79 15.74
N GLN A 210 -13.92 -40.42 16.59
CA GLN A 210 -14.24 -41.14 17.83
C GLN A 210 -15.19 -42.34 17.65
N ASN A 211 -15.89 -42.41 16.50
CA ASN A 211 -16.80 -43.51 16.18
C ASN A 211 -16.14 -44.60 15.29
N ALA A 212 -14.82 -44.57 15.11
CA ALA A 212 -14.07 -45.51 14.30
C ALA A 212 -13.29 -46.59 15.10
N ASP A 213 -13.54 -46.76 16.43
CA ASP A 213 -13.02 -47.81 17.28
C ASP A 213 -14.09 -48.79 17.75
#